data_c4c51ae5ee2bc9882176484ec5d91a4d
#
_entry.id   c4c51ae5ee2bc9882176484ec5d91a4d
#
_cell.length_a   1.000
_cell.length_b   1.000
_cell.length_c   1.000
_cell.angle_alpha   90.00
_cell.angle_beta   90.00
_cell.angle_gamma   90.00
#
_symmetry.space_group_name_H-M   'P 1'
#
loop_
_entity.id
_entity.type
_entity.pdbx_description
1 polymer ?
#
loop_
_entity_poly.entity_id
_entity_poly.type
_entity_poly.pdbx_seq_one_letter_code
_entity_poly.pdbx_strand_id
1 'polypeptide(L)'
;IILAHLDKSHITVHTYPEYHPETSIATFRVDIDVSTCGEISPLSTLDFLIGSFDSDIITMDYRVRGFTRDIKGKKLFMDNPMSSIQQFIDLKTLNKYDATDINVYQANLFHTKMLIKEIDLQNYLFKTDIYELPPKVRLEITNNLRQEMIEIYSGSNIF
;
A
#
# COMPACT_ATOMS: atom_id res chain seq x y z
N ILE A 1 -14.02 -9.17 -6.16
CA ILE A 1 -13.97 -9.38 -4.69
C ILE A 1 -13.57 -10.82 -4.43
N ILE A 2 -12.57 -11.02 -3.59
CA ILE A 2 -12.17 -12.33 -3.09
C ILE A 2 -12.29 -12.29 -1.56
N LEU A 3 -12.88 -13.32 -0.98
CA LEU A 3 -12.94 -13.52 0.47
C LEU A 3 -12.41 -14.91 0.79
N ALA A 4 -11.34 -14.98 1.58
CA ALA A 4 -10.80 -16.23 2.10
C ALA A 4 -11.00 -16.30 3.62
N HIS A 5 -11.74 -17.29 4.07
CA HIS A 5 -11.85 -17.65 5.49
C HIS A 5 -10.81 -18.71 5.85
N LEU A 6 -10.05 -18.44 6.90
CA LEU A 6 -9.10 -19.35 7.51
C LEU A 6 -9.61 -19.68 8.93
N ASP A 7 -9.02 -20.66 9.60
CA ASP A 7 -9.52 -21.13 10.92
C ASP A 7 -9.76 -19.99 11.93
N LYS A 8 -8.81 -19.08 12.08
CA LYS A 8 -8.88 -17.94 13.01
C LYS A 8 -8.61 -16.60 12.37
N SER A 9 -8.70 -16.51 11.06
CA SER A 9 -8.38 -15.33 10.30
C SER A 9 -9.17 -15.24 9.01
N HIS A 10 -9.14 -14.08 8.39
CA HIS A 10 -9.68 -13.90 7.05
C HIS A 10 -8.87 -12.87 6.28
N ILE A 11 -8.95 -12.97 4.98
CA ILE A 11 -8.42 -11.98 4.04
C ILE A 11 -9.51 -11.62 3.03
N THR A 12 -9.66 -10.33 2.76
CA THR A 12 -10.51 -9.81 1.68
C THR A 12 -9.68 -9.02 0.71
N VAL A 13 -9.98 -9.15 -0.58
CA VAL A 13 -9.33 -8.41 -1.65
C VAL A 13 -10.38 -7.81 -2.56
N HIS A 14 -10.33 -6.50 -2.73
CA HIS A 14 -11.11 -5.74 -3.69
C HIS A 14 -10.20 -5.13 -4.74
N THR A 15 -10.59 -5.22 -6.00
CA THR A 15 -9.84 -4.64 -7.13
C THR A 15 -10.69 -3.65 -7.90
N TYR A 16 -10.09 -2.54 -8.30
CA TYR A 16 -10.74 -1.44 -9.00
C TYR A 16 -9.88 -1.03 -10.21
N PRO A 17 -10.01 -1.72 -11.35
CA PRO A 17 -9.36 -1.28 -12.57
C PRO A 17 -10.11 -0.08 -13.16
N GLU A 18 -9.37 0.95 -13.56
CA GLU A 18 -9.87 2.12 -14.25
C GLU A 18 -9.07 2.36 -15.52
N TYR A 19 -9.74 2.85 -16.56
CA TYR A 19 -9.11 3.19 -17.83
C TYR A 19 -9.74 4.47 -18.38
N HIS A 20 -8.90 5.45 -18.70
CA HIS A 20 -9.29 6.72 -19.29
C HIS A 20 -9.06 6.69 -20.80
N PRO A 21 -10.12 6.53 -21.63
CA PRO A 21 -9.98 6.35 -23.08
C PRO A 21 -9.33 7.55 -23.79
N GLU A 22 -9.55 8.76 -23.30
CA GLU A 22 -9.03 9.99 -23.91
C GLU A 22 -7.52 10.14 -23.73
N THR A 23 -6.97 9.67 -22.62
CA THR A 23 -5.54 9.79 -22.28
C THR A 23 -4.78 8.49 -22.47
N SER A 24 -5.49 7.37 -22.70
CA SER A 24 -4.93 6.01 -22.70
C SER A 24 -4.20 5.63 -21.38
N ILE A 25 -4.49 6.34 -20.29
CA ILE A 25 -3.95 6.05 -18.97
C ILE A 25 -4.83 5.01 -18.29
N ALA A 26 -4.19 4.00 -17.71
CA ALA A 26 -4.85 3.00 -16.89
C ALA A 26 -4.34 3.09 -15.45
N THR A 27 -5.24 3.00 -14.51
CA THR A 27 -4.95 2.92 -13.08
C THR A 27 -5.56 1.66 -12.48
N PHE A 28 -4.97 1.18 -11.40
CA PHE A 28 -5.45 -0.01 -10.72
C PHE A 28 -5.31 0.19 -9.22
N ARG A 29 -6.43 0.11 -8.52
CA ARG A 29 -6.43 0.10 -7.06
C ARG A 29 -6.77 -1.29 -6.54
N VAL A 30 -6.07 -1.70 -5.49
CA VAL A 30 -6.39 -2.90 -4.71
C VAL A 30 -6.51 -2.54 -3.24
N ASP A 31 -7.59 -2.98 -2.60
CA ASP A 31 -7.79 -2.90 -1.17
C ASP A 31 -7.67 -4.32 -0.59
N ILE A 32 -6.82 -4.51 0.40
CA ILE A 32 -6.59 -5.79 1.05
C ILE A 32 -6.79 -5.62 2.55
N ASP A 33 -7.78 -6.34 3.10
CA ASP A 33 -8.00 -6.42 4.54
C ASP A 33 -7.55 -7.79 5.05
N VAL A 34 -6.73 -7.79 6.09
CA VAL A 34 -6.27 -9.01 6.77
C VAL A 34 -6.62 -8.90 8.24
N SER A 35 -7.40 -9.86 8.74
CA SER A 35 -7.69 -9.97 10.17
C SER A 35 -7.17 -11.30 10.69
N THR A 36 -6.34 -11.25 11.73
CA THR A 36 -5.76 -12.43 12.36
C THR A 36 -6.09 -12.46 13.84
N CYS A 37 -6.29 -13.65 14.39
CA CYS A 37 -6.28 -13.88 15.83
C CYS A 37 -5.37 -15.08 16.12
N GLY A 38 -4.17 -14.82 16.57
CA GLY A 38 -3.19 -15.88 16.80
C GLY A 38 -1.81 -15.31 17.03
N GLU A 39 -0.82 -16.18 16.91
CA GLU A 39 0.59 -15.84 17.13
C GLU A 39 1.28 -15.31 15.86
N ILE A 40 0.57 -15.26 14.74
CA ILE A 40 1.12 -14.84 13.45
C ILE A 40 0.76 -13.37 13.21
N SER A 41 1.79 -12.53 13.08
CA SER A 41 1.61 -11.14 12.66
C SER A 41 1.38 -11.04 11.15
N PRO A 42 0.34 -10.32 10.68
CA PRO A 42 0.15 -10.06 9.26
C PRO A 42 1.24 -9.14 8.67
N LEU A 43 1.95 -8.39 9.52
CA LEU A 43 3.01 -7.46 9.09
C LEU A 43 4.23 -8.18 8.48
N SER A 44 4.45 -9.45 8.82
CA SER A 44 5.54 -10.26 8.25
C SER A 44 5.41 -10.50 6.74
N THR A 45 4.24 -10.24 6.16
CA THR A 45 3.98 -10.43 4.73
C THR A 45 4.01 -9.14 3.90
N LEU A 46 4.30 -7.99 4.52
CA LEU A 46 4.22 -6.68 3.87
C LEU A 46 5.15 -6.56 2.66
N ASP A 47 6.42 -6.93 2.79
CA ASP A 47 7.36 -6.86 1.66
C ASP A 47 6.90 -7.70 0.47
N PHE A 48 6.36 -8.88 0.74
CA PHE A 48 5.80 -9.73 -0.31
C PHE A 48 4.62 -9.07 -1.01
N LEU A 49 3.69 -8.49 -0.25
CA LEU A 49 2.51 -7.80 -0.81
C LEU A 49 2.93 -6.57 -1.62
N ILE A 50 3.77 -5.71 -1.06
CA ILE A 50 4.27 -4.51 -1.73
C ILE A 50 4.98 -4.88 -3.03
N GLY A 51 5.88 -5.86 -2.99
CA GLY A 51 6.62 -6.31 -4.16
C GLY A 51 5.75 -7.00 -5.22
N SER A 52 4.62 -7.62 -4.81
CA SER A 52 3.70 -8.30 -5.74
C SER A 52 2.85 -7.35 -6.56
N PHE A 53 2.53 -6.17 -6.02
CA PHE A 53 1.68 -5.19 -6.70
C PHE A 53 2.47 -4.03 -7.31
N ASP A 54 3.72 -3.83 -6.90
CA ASP A 54 4.61 -2.73 -7.35
C ASP A 54 3.87 -1.37 -7.41
N SER A 55 3.16 -1.05 -6.33
CA SER A 55 2.23 0.08 -6.27
C SER A 55 2.97 1.39 -6.07
N ASP A 56 2.50 2.46 -6.73
CA ASP A 56 3.09 3.81 -6.61
C ASP A 56 2.59 4.57 -5.38
N ILE A 57 1.38 4.26 -4.92
CA ILE A 57 0.80 4.81 -3.70
C ILE A 57 0.37 3.65 -2.80
N ILE A 58 0.84 3.66 -1.56
CA ILE A 58 0.50 2.64 -0.58
C ILE A 58 -0.01 3.31 0.68
N THR A 59 -1.17 2.91 1.15
CA THR A 59 -1.72 3.32 2.44
C THR A 59 -1.94 2.08 3.28
N MET A 60 -1.39 2.06 4.48
CA MET A 60 -1.47 0.93 5.38
C MET A 60 -2.04 1.37 6.71
N ASP A 61 -3.05 0.64 7.17
CA ASP A 61 -3.63 0.75 8.50
C ASP A 61 -3.37 -0.54 9.26
N TYR A 62 -2.78 -0.43 10.44
CA TYR A 62 -2.58 -1.56 11.33
C TYR A 62 -3.13 -1.25 12.71
N ARG A 63 -4.00 -2.11 13.21
CA ARG A 63 -4.60 -1.94 14.53
C ARG A 63 -4.50 -3.22 15.34
N VAL A 64 -3.89 -3.11 16.52
CA VAL A 64 -3.86 -4.20 17.51
C VAL A 64 -5.10 -4.08 18.42
N ARG A 65 -5.93 -5.14 18.42
CA ARG A 65 -7.20 -5.18 19.17
C ARG A 65 -7.22 -6.33 20.17
N GLY A 66 -6.35 -6.33 21.15
CA GLY A 66 -6.39 -7.34 22.19
C GLY A 66 -5.11 -8.17 22.28
N PHE A 67 -5.24 -9.41 22.64
CA PHE A 67 -4.15 -10.32 22.88
C PHE A 67 -4.55 -11.77 22.53
N THR A 68 -3.57 -12.62 22.31
CA THR A 68 -3.77 -14.07 22.27
C THR A 68 -3.27 -14.72 23.56
N ARG A 69 -3.50 -16.01 23.73
CA ARG A 69 -2.95 -16.80 24.85
C ARG A 69 -2.19 -17.99 24.30
N ASP A 70 -1.07 -18.31 24.96
CA ASP A 70 -0.35 -19.54 24.72
C ASP A 70 -1.12 -20.74 25.36
N ILE A 71 -0.58 -21.96 25.17
CA ILE A 71 -1.15 -23.19 25.73
C ILE A 71 -1.18 -23.23 27.27
N LYS A 72 -0.41 -22.38 27.93
CA LYS A 72 -0.36 -22.21 29.39
C LYS A 72 -1.26 -21.08 29.90
N GLY A 73 -2.00 -20.42 28.99
CA GLY A 73 -2.91 -19.33 29.32
C GLY A 73 -2.23 -17.97 29.50
N LYS A 74 -0.93 -17.84 29.27
CA LYS A 74 -0.20 -16.57 29.33
C LYS A 74 -0.64 -15.67 28.18
N LYS A 75 -0.91 -14.39 28.47
CA LYS A 75 -1.23 -13.39 27.46
C LYS A 75 0.00 -13.06 26.61
N LEU A 76 -0.18 -13.09 25.30
CA LEU A 76 0.80 -12.67 24.30
C LEU A 76 0.27 -11.44 23.57
N PHE A 77 1.07 -10.41 23.54
CA PHE A 77 0.79 -9.17 22.79
C PHE A 77 1.70 -9.17 21.57
N MET A 78 1.11 -9.47 20.42
CA MET A 78 1.85 -9.49 19.15
C MET A 78 2.22 -8.07 18.74
N ASP A 79 3.37 -7.96 18.07
CA ASP A 79 3.89 -6.70 17.54
C ASP A 79 4.05 -5.58 18.58
N ASN A 80 4.25 -5.94 19.84
CA ASN A 80 4.53 -4.99 20.91
C ASN A 80 5.94 -5.21 21.50
N PRO A 81 6.77 -4.17 21.59
CA PRO A 81 6.49 -2.78 21.19
C PRO A 81 6.82 -2.53 19.70
N MET A 82 5.90 -1.91 18.97
CA MET A 82 6.18 -1.34 17.63
C MET A 82 6.02 0.18 17.68
N SER A 83 6.77 0.89 16.86
CA SER A 83 6.65 2.34 16.71
C SER A 83 6.19 2.75 15.32
N SER A 84 6.37 1.89 14.31
CA SER A 84 6.01 2.15 12.92
C SER A 84 5.80 0.85 12.15
N ILE A 85 4.87 0.85 11.20
CA ILE A 85 4.71 -0.22 10.20
C ILE A 85 5.97 -0.36 9.34
N GLN A 86 6.70 0.73 9.11
CA GLN A 86 7.93 0.74 8.30
C GLN A 86 9.01 -0.21 8.84
N GLN A 87 8.98 -0.56 10.14
CA GLN A 87 9.91 -1.52 10.75
C GLN A 87 9.81 -2.94 10.15
N PHE A 88 8.70 -3.23 9.47
CA PHE A 88 8.40 -4.52 8.85
C PHE A 88 8.57 -4.51 7.33
N ILE A 89 9.16 -3.46 6.78
CA ILE A 89 9.41 -3.29 5.36
C ILE A 89 10.92 -3.18 5.13
N ASP A 90 11.43 -3.90 4.14
CA ASP A 90 12.84 -3.88 3.80
C ASP A 90 13.32 -2.48 3.39
N LEU A 91 14.53 -2.12 3.80
CA LEU A 91 15.15 -0.84 3.45
C LEU A 91 15.23 -0.62 1.93
N LYS A 92 15.44 -1.69 1.15
CA LYS A 92 15.46 -1.62 -0.30
C LYS A 92 14.11 -1.16 -0.86
N THR A 93 13.02 -1.65 -0.29
CA THR A 93 11.64 -1.24 -0.62
C THR A 93 11.39 0.18 -0.17
N LEU A 94 11.66 0.50 1.10
CA LEU A 94 11.45 1.84 1.67
C LEU A 94 12.18 2.94 0.90
N ASN A 95 13.39 2.67 0.42
CA ASN A 95 14.19 3.66 -0.31
C ASN A 95 13.55 4.14 -1.63
N LYS A 96 12.61 3.37 -2.18
CA LYS A 96 11.86 3.76 -3.40
C LYS A 96 10.77 4.80 -3.11
N TYR A 97 10.36 4.97 -1.84
CA TYR A 97 9.20 5.75 -1.44
C TYR A 97 9.56 6.89 -0.51
N ASP A 98 8.73 7.94 -0.55
CA ASP A 98 8.58 8.89 0.54
C ASP A 98 7.50 8.34 1.47
N ALA A 99 7.91 7.97 2.68
CA ALA A 99 7.05 7.32 3.67
C ALA A 99 6.75 8.27 4.85
N THR A 100 5.49 8.30 5.28
CA THR A 100 5.03 9.14 6.40
C THR A 100 4.16 8.32 7.35
N ASP A 101 4.45 8.39 8.64
CA ASP A 101 3.66 7.79 9.71
C ASP A 101 2.72 8.80 10.36
N ILE A 102 1.48 8.37 10.61
CA ILE A 102 0.48 9.10 11.39
C ILE A 102 -0.10 8.13 12.42
N ASN A 103 0.59 7.98 13.56
CA ASN A 103 0.27 6.95 14.54
C ASN A 103 -0.51 7.50 15.74
N VAL A 104 -1.45 6.71 16.26
CA VAL A 104 -2.17 6.98 17.51
C VAL A 104 -1.84 5.86 18.50
N TYR A 105 -0.71 6.00 19.19
CA TYR A 105 -0.14 4.97 20.07
C TYR A 105 -1.11 4.54 21.18
N GLN A 106 -1.87 5.48 21.76
CA GLN A 106 -2.84 5.19 22.82
C GLN A 106 -3.99 4.28 22.36
N ALA A 107 -4.26 4.27 21.05
CA ALA A 107 -5.28 3.42 20.44
C ALA A 107 -4.70 2.15 19.81
N ASN A 108 -3.39 1.92 19.87
CA ASN A 108 -2.68 0.88 19.14
C ASN A 108 -3.02 0.90 17.64
N LEU A 109 -3.12 2.12 17.09
CA LEU A 109 -3.39 2.39 15.68
C LEU A 109 -2.15 2.97 15.02
N PHE A 110 -1.71 2.31 13.98
CA PHE A 110 -0.56 2.70 13.18
C PHE A 110 -1.03 2.94 11.74
N HIS A 111 -0.67 4.07 11.20
CA HIS A 111 -1.00 4.46 9.84
C HIS A 111 0.27 4.89 9.12
N THR A 112 0.54 4.28 7.97
CA THR A 112 1.69 4.63 7.13
C THR A 112 1.23 4.87 5.71
N LYS A 113 1.65 5.99 5.14
CA LYS A 113 1.44 6.32 3.72
C LYS A 113 2.79 6.36 3.02
N MET A 114 2.85 5.82 1.81
CA MET A 114 4.06 5.79 0.99
C MET A 114 3.73 6.25 -0.42
N LEU A 115 4.56 7.12 -0.97
CA LEU A 115 4.46 7.64 -2.33
C LEU A 115 5.76 7.35 -3.07
N ILE A 116 5.67 6.74 -4.25
CA ILE A 116 6.84 6.44 -5.09
C ILE A 116 7.60 7.72 -5.46
N LYS A 117 8.93 7.68 -5.41
CA LYS A 117 9.79 8.82 -5.77
C LYS A 117 9.90 8.99 -7.28
N GLU A 118 10.00 7.87 -7.99
CA GLU A 118 10.17 7.85 -9.44
C GLU A 118 9.03 7.08 -10.10
N ILE A 119 8.38 7.69 -11.09
CA ILE A 119 7.27 7.09 -11.84
C ILE A 119 7.84 6.37 -13.07
N ASP A 120 7.51 5.09 -13.21
CA ASP A 120 7.73 4.37 -14.47
C ASP A 120 6.51 4.54 -15.37
N LEU A 121 6.66 5.37 -16.40
CA LEU A 121 5.57 5.69 -17.32
C LEU A 121 5.06 4.47 -18.11
N GLN A 122 5.87 3.43 -18.28
CA GLN A 122 5.46 2.20 -18.99
C GLN A 122 4.30 1.49 -18.27
N ASN A 123 4.22 1.62 -16.96
CA ASN A 123 3.17 0.99 -16.16
C ASN A 123 1.77 1.61 -16.40
N TYR A 124 1.71 2.80 -17.02
CA TYR A 124 0.47 3.56 -17.20
C TYR A 124 -0.05 3.61 -18.64
N LEU A 125 0.81 3.30 -19.62
CA LEU A 125 0.47 3.41 -21.04
C LEU A 125 0.23 2.04 -21.65
N PHE A 126 -1.02 1.69 -21.86
CA PHE A 126 -1.43 0.33 -22.27
C PHE A 126 -1.26 0.08 -23.75
N LYS A 127 -1.03 0.76 -24.65
CA LYS A 127 -0.95 0.47 -26.10
C LYS A 127 0.05 1.34 -26.83
N THR A 128 0.76 2.16 -26.08
CA THR A 128 1.69 3.13 -26.66
C THR A 128 3.08 2.81 -26.13
N ASP A 129 4.02 2.57 -27.05
CA ASP A 129 5.41 2.48 -26.67
C ASP A 129 5.89 3.88 -26.24
N ILE A 130 6.36 3.96 -25.01
CA ILE A 130 6.83 5.22 -24.43
C ILE A 130 7.99 5.84 -25.27
N TYR A 131 8.76 5.01 -25.98
CA TYR A 131 9.84 5.48 -26.84
C TYR A 131 9.35 6.13 -28.16
N GLU A 132 8.12 5.84 -28.57
CA GLU A 132 7.47 6.51 -29.72
C GLU A 132 6.92 7.90 -29.37
N LEU A 133 6.76 8.19 -28.06
CA LEU A 133 6.27 9.49 -27.62
C LEU A 133 7.39 10.55 -27.63
N PRO A 134 7.12 11.76 -28.16
CA PRO A 134 8.06 12.87 -28.06
C PRO A 134 8.44 13.18 -26.61
N PRO A 135 9.69 13.58 -26.31
CA PRO A 135 10.13 13.87 -24.95
C PRO A 135 9.26 14.87 -24.19
N LYS A 136 8.74 15.89 -24.89
CA LYS A 136 7.84 16.89 -24.32
C LYS A 136 6.52 16.26 -23.85
N VAL A 137 5.95 15.37 -24.64
CA VAL A 137 4.69 14.67 -24.31
C VAL A 137 4.91 13.72 -23.12
N ARG A 138 6.01 12.99 -23.09
CA ARG A 138 6.36 12.15 -21.94
C ARG A 138 6.46 12.95 -20.66
N LEU A 139 7.12 14.11 -20.69
CA LEU A 139 7.24 14.98 -19.54
C LEU A 139 5.88 15.53 -19.08
N GLU A 140 5.01 15.90 -20.00
CA GLU A 140 3.67 16.40 -19.69
C GLU A 140 2.82 15.32 -19.02
N ILE A 141 2.80 14.09 -19.57
CA ILE A 141 2.08 12.95 -18.98
C ILE A 141 2.63 12.64 -17.57
N THR A 142 3.96 12.60 -17.41
CA THR A 142 4.59 12.34 -16.11
C THR A 142 4.21 13.40 -15.07
N ASN A 143 4.19 14.67 -15.45
CA ASN A 143 3.78 15.74 -14.55
C ASN A 143 2.32 15.63 -14.14
N ASN A 144 1.42 15.35 -15.08
CA ASN A 144 0.00 15.16 -14.80
C ASN A 144 -0.23 13.97 -13.85
N LEU A 145 0.42 12.84 -14.12
CA LEU A 145 0.37 11.67 -13.23
C LEU A 145 0.90 12.01 -11.84
N ARG A 146 2.00 12.77 -11.75
CA ARG A 146 2.56 13.16 -10.46
C ARG A 146 1.60 14.05 -9.66
N GLN A 147 0.94 15.00 -10.32
CA GLN A 147 -0.07 15.84 -9.67
C GLN A 147 -1.24 14.99 -9.15
N GLU A 148 -1.80 14.12 -9.97
CA GLU A 148 -2.87 13.21 -9.58
C GLU A 148 -2.47 12.31 -8.40
N MET A 149 -1.27 11.73 -8.44
CA MET A 149 -0.74 10.93 -7.33
C MET A 149 -0.62 11.71 -6.03
N ILE A 150 -0.19 12.97 -6.08
CA ILE A 150 -0.10 13.83 -4.90
C ILE A 150 -1.50 14.11 -4.34
N GLU A 151 -2.49 14.37 -5.19
CA GLU A 151 -3.88 14.56 -4.76
C GLU A 151 -4.47 13.31 -4.12
N ILE A 152 -4.28 12.13 -4.72
CA ILE A 152 -4.71 10.85 -4.15
C ILE A 152 -4.00 10.60 -2.80
N TYR A 153 -2.69 10.81 -2.75
CA TYR A 153 -1.90 10.65 -1.53
C TYR A 153 -2.35 11.60 -0.41
N SER A 154 -2.69 12.83 -0.76
CA SER A 154 -3.12 13.86 0.19
C SER A 154 -4.60 13.71 0.60
N GLY A 155 -5.40 13.05 -0.25
CA GLY A 155 -6.85 12.91 -0.06
C GLY A 155 -7.60 14.22 -0.30
N SER A 156 -7.06 15.11 -1.14
CA SER A 156 -7.66 16.41 -1.46
C SER A 156 -7.22 16.91 -2.82
N ASN A 157 -8.08 17.65 -3.51
CA ASN A 157 -7.72 18.36 -4.73
C ASN A 157 -6.83 19.56 -4.36
N ILE A 158 -5.61 19.58 -4.88
CA ILE A 158 -4.59 20.57 -4.56
C ILE A 158 -4.28 21.46 -5.76
N PHE A 159 -4.48 20.96 -6.98
CA PHE A 159 -4.18 21.61 -8.26
C PHE A 159 -5.41 22.01 -9.03
#